data_4e68abc90244f9be46ab7d1ce1f09c6e
#
_entry.id   4e68abc90244f9be46ab7d1ce1f09c6e
#
_cell.length_a   1.000
_cell.length_b   1.000
_cell.length_c   1.000
_cell.angle_alpha   90.00
_cell.angle_beta   90.00
_cell.angle_gamma   90.00
#
_symmetry.space_group_name_H-M   'P 1'
#
loop_
_entity.id
_entity.type
_entity.pdbx_description
1 polymer ?
#
loop_
_entity_poly.entity_id
_entity_poly.type
_entity_poly.pdbx_seq_one_letter_code
_entity_poly.pdbx_strand_id
1 'polypeptide(L)'
;AVDGQAPKLRTWVKEVNDALTRQELDPDFAERSVNEGFSGGEKKRSEMAQLELLHPKVAILDETDSGLDIDALKVVSKAVNHYLEDSSRGLMLITHYTRILRYVKASQVHVFVDGRVITTGGPELGEELEATGYEKYVEAAKANA
;
A
#
# COMPACT_ATOMS: atom_id res chain seq x y z
N ALA A 1 -9.44 6.62 17.98
CA ALA A 1 -9.90 5.63 18.96
C ALA A 1 -10.62 4.51 18.22
N VAL A 2 -9.95 3.37 18.04
CA VAL A 2 -10.51 2.21 17.29
C VAL A 2 -11.71 1.60 18.03
N ASP A 3 -11.73 1.71 19.37
CA ASP A 3 -12.79 1.15 20.25
C ASP A 3 -13.58 2.22 21.03
N GLY A 4 -13.60 3.45 20.54
CA GLY A 4 -14.30 4.56 21.20
C GLY A 4 -13.61 5.10 22.47
N GLN A 5 -12.49 4.52 22.89
CA GLN A 5 -11.69 5.02 24.02
C GLN A 5 -10.48 5.81 23.50
N ALA A 6 -10.27 7.00 24.03
CA ALA A 6 -9.07 7.77 23.74
C ALA A 6 -7.82 7.04 24.29
N PRO A 7 -6.76 6.86 23.53
CA PRO A 7 -5.53 6.26 24.03
C PRO A 7 -4.92 7.15 25.12
N LYS A 8 -4.19 6.53 26.07
CA LYS A 8 -3.39 7.32 27.02
C LYS A 8 -2.29 8.06 26.27
N LEU A 9 -2.16 9.37 26.47
CA LEU A 9 -1.25 10.22 25.73
C LEU A 9 0.18 9.65 25.65
N ARG A 10 0.72 9.18 26.76
CA ARG A 10 2.08 8.62 26.81
C ARG A 10 2.24 7.35 25.95
N THR A 11 1.24 6.48 25.94
CA THR A 11 1.23 5.26 25.11
C THR A 11 1.11 5.63 23.64
N TRP A 12 0.23 6.58 23.32
CA TRP A 12 0.02 7.07 21.96
C TRP A 12 1.27 7.68 21.35
N VAL A 13 1.97 8.56 22.07
CA VAL A 13 3.23 9.15 21.58
C VAL A 13 4.27 8.06 21.26
N LYS A 14 4.37 7.05 22.13
CA LYS A 14 5.26 5.92 21.88
C LYS A 14 4.85 5.14 20.62
N GLU A 15 3.58 4.83 20.46
CA GLU A 15 3.05 4.12 19.29
C GLU A 15 3.32 4.88 17.99
N VAL A 16 3.12 6.20 17.99
CA VAL A 16 3.42 7.06 16.83
C VAL A 16 4.90 7.01 16.48
N ASN A 17 5.79 7.19 17.46
CA ASN A 17 7.22 7.16 17.22
C ASN A 17 7.70 5.78 16.73
N ASP A 18 7.16 4.70 17.30
CA ASP A 18 7.47 3.33 16.87
C ASP A 18 6.99 3.09 15.42
N ALA A 19 5.80 3.59 15.05
CA ALA A 19 5.27 3.47 13.69
C ALA A 19 6.12 4.26 12.68
N LEU A 20 6.49 5.49 12.99
CA LEU A 20 7.38 6.30 12.13
C LEU A 20 8.74 5.63 11.96
N THR A 21 9.34 5.13 13.04
CA THR A 21 10.64 4.44 12.99
C THR A 21 10.58 3.18 12.12
N ARG A 22 9.50 2.39 12.18
CA ARG A 22 9.32 1.22 11.31
C ARG A 22 9.23 1.59 9.84
N GLN A 23 8.76 2.80 9.54
CA GLN A 23 8.73 3.35 8.18
C GLN A 23 10.00 4.11 7.80
N GLU A 24 11.07 4.02 8.62
CA GLU A 24 12.34 4.73 8.41
C GLU A 24 12.15 6.25 8.31
N LEU A 25 11.19 6.78 9.07
CA LEU A 25 10.95 8.21 9.24
C LEU A 25 11.48 8.65 10.61
N ASP A 26 12.02 9.88 10.65
CA ASP A 26 12.43 10.50 11.91
C ASP A 26 11.19 10.72 12.79
N PRO A 27 11.23 10.41 14.10
CA PRO A 27 10.16 10.72 15.03
C PRO A 27 9.70 12.19 15.02
N ASP A 28 10.58 13.13 14.67
CA ASP A 28 10.24 14.54 14.53
C ASP A 28 9.14 14.80 13.48
N PHE A 29 8.87 13.82 12.59
CA PHE A 29 7.72 13.89 11.68
C PHE A 29 6.38 13.93 12.40
N ALA A 30 6.31 13.42 13.65
CA ALA A 30 5.10 13.50 14.47
C ALA A 30 4.71 14.95 14.83
N GLU A 31 5.68 15.86 14.86
CA GLU A 31 5.47 17.27 15.22
C GLU A 31 5.18 18.17 14.00
N ARG A 32 5.33 17.62 12.79
CA ARG A 32 5.09 18.37 11.55
C ARG A 32 3.63 18.26 11.12
N SER A 33 3.16 19.30 10.42
CA SER A 33 1.88 19.21 9.70
C SER A 33 1.92 18.08 8.67
N VAL A 34 0.87 17.26 8.63
CA VAL A 34 0.80 16.09 7.73
C VAL A 34 1.02 16.54 6.29
N ASN A 35 1.98 15.90 5.62
CA ASN A 35 2.36 16.15 4.22
C ASN A 35 3.01 17.51 3.92
N GLU A 36 3.21 18.38 4.90
CA GLU A 36 3.85 19.69 4.67
C GLU A 36 5.37 19.54 4.62
N GLY A 37 5.96 19.88 3.46
CA GLY A 37 7.41 19.77 3.25
C GLY A 37 7.95 18.34 3.10
N PHE A 38 7.06 17.33 2.97
CA PHE A 38 7.48 15.94 2.76
C PHE A 38 7.82 15.69 1.29
N SER A 39 8.91 14.96 1.05
CA SER A 39 9.19 14.35 -0.26
C SER A 39 8.10 13.32 -0.62
N GLY A 40 8.05 12.92 -1.90
CA GLY A 40 7.10 11.89 -2.34
C GLY A 40 7.23 10.58 -1.56
N GLY A 41 8.47 10.11 -1.34
CA GLY A 41 8.74 8.90 -0.56
C GLY A 41 8.38 9.02 0.91
N GLU A 42 8.64 10.16 1.55
CA GLU A 42 8.26 10.42 2.94
C GLU A 42 6.74 10.46 3.11
N LYS A 43 5.99 11.04 2.15
CA LYS A 43 4.52 11.02 2.16
C LYS A 43 4.00 9.59 2.16
N LYS A 44 4.49 8.73 1.27
CA LYS A 44 4.06 7.34 1.17
C LYS A 44 4.40 6.53 2.42
N ARG A 45 5.58 6.72 2.98
CA ARG A 45 5.97 6.10 4.26
C ARG A 45 5.13 6.61 5.43
N SER A 46 4.77 7.90 5.45
CA SER A 46 3.85 8.48 6.44
C SER A 46 2.44 7.88 6.31
N GLU A 47 1.94 7.65 5.09
CA GLU A 47 0.67 6.93 4.83
C GLU A 47 0.70 5.52 5.43
N MET A 48 1.84 4.80 5.33
CA MET A 48 1.99 3.47 5.94
C MET A 48 2.02 3.53 7.47
N ALA A 49 2.65 4.53 8.07
CA ALA A 49 2.59 4.75 9.51
C ALA A 49 1.15 5.02 9.98
N GLN A 50 0.38 5.80 9.22
CA GLN A 50 -1.04 6.04 9.49
C GLN A 50 -1.88 4.76 9.37
N LEU A 51 -1.65 3.93 8.34
CA LEU A 51 -2.30 2.62 8.19
C LEU A 51 -2.08 1.76 9.43
N GLU A 52 -0.85 1.72 9.92
CA GLU A 52 -0.48 0.98 11.11
C GLU A 52 -1.17 1.51 12.37
N LEU A 53 -1.21 2.83 12.57
CA LEU A 53 -1.81 3.46 13.75
C LEU A 53 -3.35 3.36 13.79
N LEU A 54 -3.98 3.42 12.62
CA LEU A 54 -5.44 3.40 12.51
C LEU A 54 -6.04 2.00 12.59
N HIS A 55 -5.26 0.97 12.32
CA HIS A 55 -5.70 -0.43 12.32
C HIS A 55 -7.06 -0.66 11.63
N PRO A 56 -7.30 -0.14 10.41
CA PRO A 56 -8.59 -0.30 9.76
C PRO A 56 -8.84 -1.78 9.45
N LYS A 57 -10.10 -2.21 9.37
CA LYS A 57 -10.46 -3.56 8.91
C LYS A 57 -10.29 -3.73 7.42
N VAL A 58 -10.48 -2.65 6.65
CA VAL A 58 -10.29 -2.62 5.20
C VAL A 58 -9.49 -1.38 4.85
N ALA A 59 -8.46 -1.54 4.03
CA ALA A 59 -7.64 -0.46 3.51
C ALA A 59 -7.69 -0.46 1.97
N ILE A 60 -7.69 0.73 1.38
CA ILE A 60 -7.53 0.94 -0.05
C ILE A 60 -6.29 1.81 -0.24
N LEU A 61 -5.28 1.26 -0.91
CA LEU A 61 -4.03 1.93 -1.22
C LEU A 61 -4.00 2.25 -2.71
N ASP A 62 -4.06 3.53 -3.04
CA ASP A 62 -4.11 4.00 -4.41
C ASP A 62 -2.75 4.59 -4.81
N GLU A 63 -2.09 3.93 -5.78
CA GLU A 63 -0.77 4.30 -6.31
C GLU A 63 0.29 4.57 -5.22
N THR A 64 0.27 3.81 -4.13
CA THR A 64 1.18 4.00 -3.00
C THR A 64 2.64 3.71 -3.38
N ASP A 65 2.88 2.98 -4.45
CA ASP A 65 4.19 2.66 -5.01
C ASP A 65 4.68 3.65 -6.09
N SER A 66 3.86 4.62 -6.47
CA SER A 66 4.22 5.61 -7.49
C SER A 66 5.34 6.53 -7.01
N GLY A 67 6.38 6.70 -7.85
CA GLY A 67 7.51 7.58 -7.58
C GLY A 67 8.48 7.08 -6.51
N LEU A 68 8.32 5.84 -6.01
CA LEU A 68 9.24 5.25 -5.05
C LEU A 68 10.46 4.65 -5.75
N ASP A 69 11.62 4.80 -5.12
CA ASP A 69 12.79 3.97 -5.42
C ASP A 69 12.61 2.54 -4.86
N ILE A 70 13.55 1.65 -5.15
CA ILE A 70 13.46 0.24 -4.76
C ILE A 70 13.44 0.08 -3.23
N ASP A 71 14.19 0.90 -2.51
CA ASP A 71 14.31 0.74 -1.06
C ASP A 71 13.06 1.26 -0.34
N ALA A 72 12.55 2.41 -0.75
CA ALA A 72 11.26 2.90 -0.26
C ALA A 72 10.10 1.94 -0.61
N LEU A 73 10.14 1.33 -1.81
CA LEU A 73 9.15 0.31 -2.20
C LEU A 73 9.18 -0.92 -1.27
N LYS A 74 10.37 -1.38 -0.88
CA LYS A 74 10.51 -2.48 0.09
C LYS A 74 9.94 -2.14 1.46
N VAL A 75 10.17 -0.89 1.95
CA VAL A 75 9.63 -0.43 3.23
C VAL A 75 8.11 -0.43 3.19
N VAL A 76 7.51 0.19 2.17
CA VAL A 76 6.06 0.21 1.96
C VAL A 76 5.48 -1.21 1.86
N SER A 77 6.12 -2.09 1.09
CA SER A 77 5.67 -3.47 0.93
C SER A 77 5.74 -4.28 2.23
N LYS A 78 6.74 -4.05 3.07
CA LYS A 78 6.82 -4.67 4.41
C LYS A 78 5.65 -4.22 5.28
N ALA A 79 5.31 -2.93 5.27
CA ALA A 79 4.18 -2.41 6.04
C ALA A 79 2.84 -3.02 5.56
N VAL A 80 2.65 -3.15 4.25
CA VAL A 80 1.47 -3.81 3.66
C VAL A 80 1.38 -5.28 4.10
N ASN A 81 2.47 -6.02 4.00
CA ASN A 81 2.50 -7.43 4.42
C ASN A 81 2.24 -7.59 5.91
N HIS A 82 2.83 -6.73 6.75
CA HIS A 82 2.59 -6.74 8.19
C HIS A 82 1.12 -6.42 8.53
N TYR A 83 0.50 -5.46 7.84
CA TYR A 83 -0.92 -5.18 8.01
C TYR A 83 -1.80 -6.41 7.69
N LEU A 84 -1.42 -7.20 6.68
CA LEU A 84 -2.13 -8.41 6.23
C LEU A 84 -1.85 -9.67 7.07
N GLU A 85 -0.95 -9.63 8.06
CA GLU A 85 -0.74 -10.75 9.00
C GLU A 85 -2.00 -11.04 9.83
N ASP A 86 -2.82 -10.03 10.08
CA ASP A 86 -4.14 -10.20 10.69
C ASP A 86 -5.15 -10.60 9.59
N SER A 87 -5.53 -11.87 9.58
CA SER A 87 -6.45 -12.45 8.58
C SER A 87 -7.87 -11.86 8.61
N SER A 88 -8.21 -11.06 9.62
CA SER A 88 -9.49 -10.34 9.69
C SER A 88 -9.49 -9.05 8.88
N ARG A 89 -8.34 -8.66 8.31
CA ARG A 89 -8.18 -7.43 7.53
C ARG A 89 -8.22 -7.69 6.04
N GLY A 90 -8.74 -6.74 5.29
CA GLY A 90 -8.73 -6.72 3.84
C GLY A 90 -7.94 -5.53 3.30
N LEU A 91 -7.25 -5.73 2.17
CA LEU A 91 -6.54 -4.64 1.50
C LEU A 91 -6.79 -4.73 -0.01
N MET A 92 -7.11 -3.58 -0.60
CA MET A 92 -7.11 -3.36 -2.04
C MET A 92 -5.92 -2.46 -2.39
N LEU A 93 -5.05 -2.95 -3.25
CA LEU A 93 -3.93 -2.19 -3.79
C LEU A 93 -4.21 -1.86 -5.25
N ILE A 94 -4.23 -0.57 -5.58
CA ILE A 94 -4.38 -0.07 -6.94
C ILE A 94 -3.01 0.42 -7.40
N THR A 95 -2.51 -0.14 -8.49
CA THR A 95 -1.21 0.23 -9.06
C THR A 95 -1.18 -0.01 -10.56
N HIS A 96 -0.38 0.76 -11.26
CA HIS A 96 -0.03 0.50 -12.65
C HIS A 96 1.42 -0.02 -12.81
N TYR A 97 2.11 -0.29 -11.70
CA TYR A 97 3.45 -0.86 -11.68
C TYR A 97 3.43 -2.29 -11.13
N THR A 98 3.73 -3.26 -11.97
CA THR A 98 3.78 -4.68 -11.56
C THR A 98 4.88 -4.99 -10.55
N ARG A 99 5.92 -4.15 -10.46
CA ARG A 99 7.08 -4.35 -9.58
C ARG A 99 6.74 -4.52 -8.09
N ILE A 100 5.62 -3.94 -7.61
CA ILE A 100 5.20 -4.10 -6.21
C ILE A 100 4.77 -5.55 -5.92
N LEU A 101 4.28 -6.27 -6.92
CA LEU A 101 3.84 -7.67 -6.78
C LEU A 101 4.99 -8.63 -6.45
N ARG A 102 6.25 -8.21 -6.63
CA ARG A 102 7.43 -8.97 -6.16
C ARG A 102 7.53 -9.01 -4.63
N TYR A 103 6.97 -8.02 -3.97
CA TYR A 103 7.15 -7.80 -2.53
C TYR A 103 5.86 -7.98 -1.74
N VAL A 104 4.70 -7.76 -2.36
CA VAL A 104 3.37 -7.89 -1.74
C VAL A 104 2.72 -9.18 -2.22
N LYS A 105 2.30 -10.02 -1.26
CA LYS A 105 1.60 -11.29 -1.55
C LYS A 105 0.12 -11.00 -1.82
N ALA A 106 -0.22 -10.75 -3.08
CA ALA A 106 -1.62 -10.61 -3.48
C ALA A 106 -2.30 -11.99 -3.51
N SER A 107 -3.49 -12.11 -2.94
CA SER A 107 -4.32 -13.32 -3.04
C SER A 107 -5.11 -13.37 -4.35
N GLN A 108 -5.48 -12.20 -4.87
CA GLN A 108 -6.16 -12.03 -6.15
C GLN A 108 -5.58 -10.83 -6.89
N VAL A 109 -5.52 -10.93 -8.20
CA VAL A 109 -5.08 -9.87 -9.11
C VAL A 109 -6.19 -9.63 -10.14
N HIS A 110 -6.56 -8.37 -10.32
CA HIS A 110 -7.55 -7.95 -11.31
C HIS A 110 -6.89 -7.02 -12.31
N VAL A 111 -7.03 -7.29 -13.59
CA VAL A 111 -6.60 -6.38 -14.66
C VAL A 111 -7.76 -5.48 -15.02
N PHE A 112 -7.57 -4.18 -14.80
CA PHE A 112 -8.59 -3.15 -14.97
C PHE A 112 -8.21 -2.24 -16.14
N VAL A 113 -9.07 -2.19 -17.17
CA VAL A 113 -8.85 -1.38 -18.38
C VAL A 113 -10.15 -0.69 -18.76
N ASP A 114 -10.07 0.60 -19.06
CA ASP A 114 -11.21 1.42 -19.55
C ASP A 114 -12.48 1.25 -18.69
N GLY A 115 -12.32 1.26 -17.37
CA GLY A 115 -13.44 1.17 -16.43
C GLY A 115 -14.01 -0.24 -16.23
N ARG A 116 -13.33 -1.29 -16.71
CA ARG A 116 -13.80 -2.69 -16.62
C ARG A 116 -12.71 -3.62 -16.11
N VAL A 117 -13.12 -4.63 -15.34
CA VAL A 117 -12.24 -5.77 -15.01
C VAL A 117 -12.22 -6.71 -16.23
N ILE A 118 -11.06 -6.82 -16.87
CA ILE A 118 -10.87 -7.65 -18.08
C ILE A 118 -10.57 -9.10 -17.71
N THR A 119 -9.77 -9.31 -16.68
CA THR A 119 -9.47 -10.65 -16.17
C THR A 119 -9.20 -10.60 -14.67
N THR A 120 -9.36 -11.75 -14.05
CA THR A 120 -9.08 -12.00 -12.62
C THR A 120 -8.33 -13.31 -12.49
N GLY A 121 -7.29 -13.33 -11.69
CA GLY A 121 -6.50 -14.52 -11.39
C GLY A 121 -5.91 -14.47 -9.99
N GLY A 122 -5.16 -15.50 -9.65
CA GLY A 122 -4.41 -15.58 -8.42
C GLY A 122 -3.03 -14.90 -8.54
N PRO A 123 -2.08 -15.23 -7.63
CA PRO A 123 -0.72 -14.70 -7.65
C PRO A 123 0.01 -14.92 -8.99
N GLU A 124 -0.29 -16.04 -9.68
CA GLU A 124 0.26 -16.38 -10.98
C GLU A 124 -0.03 -15.34 -12.07
N LEU A 125 -1.19 -14.68 -12.01
CA LEU A 125 -1.50 -13.57 -12.92
C LEU A 125 -0.58 -12.37 -12.65
N GLY A 126 -0.24 -12.13 -11.38
CA GLY A 126 0.73 -11.09 -11.03
C GLY A 126 2.12 -11.36 -11.59
N GLU A 127 2.60 -12.60 -11.51
CA GLU A 127 3.88 -13.03 -12.08
C GLU A 127 3.88 -12.91 -13.61
N GLU A 128 2.78 -13.30 -14.24
CA GLU A 128 2.61 -13.16 -15.69
C GLU A 128 2.64 -11.69 -16.13
N LEU A 129 1.90 -10.83 -15.45
CA LEU A 129 1.88 -9.38 -15.73
C LEU A 129 3.25 -8.75 -15.54
N GLU A 130 4.03 -9.20 -14.57
CA GLU A 130 5.38 -8.73 -14.36
C GLU A 130 6.32 -9.15 -15.50
N ALA A 131 6.18 -10.38 -15.99
CA ALA A 131 7.02 -10.93 -17.04
C ALA A 131 6.67 -10.37 -18.43
N THR A 132 5.38 -10.18 -18.74
CA THR A 132 4.89 -9.88 -20.09
C THR A 132 4.24 -8.50 -20.25
N GLY A 133 4.03 -7.78 -19.16
CA GLY A 133 3.23 -6.54 -19.15
C GLY A 133 1.73 -6.81 -19.31
N TYR A 134 0.96 -5.75 -19.39
CA TYR A 134 -0.51 -5.82 -19.50
C TYR A 134 -1.05 -5.43 -20.89
N GLU A 135 -0.15 -5.18 -21.87
CA GLU A 135 -0.53 -4.71 -23.22
C GLU A 135 -1.52 -5.62 -23.93
N LYS A 136 -1.34 -6.96 -23.82
CA LYS A 136 -2.26 -7.94 -24.40
C LYS A 136 -3.69 -7.82 -23.88
N TYR A 137 -3.86 -7.42 -22.61
CA TYR A 137 -5.18 -7.22 -22.01
C TYR A 137 -5.83 -5.91 -22.48
N VAL A 138 -5.01 -4.88 -22.71
CA VAL A 138 -5.47 -3.61 -23.31
C VAL A 138 -5.95 -3.84 -24.74
N GLU A 139 -5.22 -4.61 -25.53
CA GLU A 139 -5.61 -4.97 -26.91
C GLU A 139 -6.90 -5.81 -26.93
N ALA A 140 -7.01 -6.81 -26.03
CA ALA A 140 -8.21 -7.61 -25.91
C ALA A 140 -9.44 -6.78 -25.49
N ALA A 141 -9.26 -5.80 -24.60
CA ALA A 141 -10.32 -4.89 -24.20
C ALA A 141 -10.82 -4.04 -25.37
N LYS A 142 -9.90 -3.52 -26.21
CA LYS A 142 -10.23 -2.73 -27.41
C LYS A 142 -10.94 -3.56 -28.49
N ALA A 143 -10.60 -4.83 -28.61
CA ALA A 143 -11.24 -5.73 -29.58
C ALA A 143 -12.69 -6.09 -29.22
N ASN A 144 -13.06 -5.94 -27.94
CA ASN A 144 -14.37 -6.29 -27.41
C ASN A 144 -15.24 -5.04 -27.05
N ALA A 145 -14.77 -3.86 -27.40
CA ALA A 145 -15.50 -2.59 -27.21
C ALA A 145 -16.25 -2.17 -28.48
#